data_ff4251956660a604061dbb89c0bb1aba
#
_entry.id   ff4251956660a604061dbb89c0bb1aba
#
_cell.length_a   1.000
_cell.length_b   1.000
_cell.length_c   1.000
_cell.angle_alpha   90.00
_cell.angle_beta   90.00
_cell.angle_gamma   90.00
#
_symmetry.space_group_name_H-M   'P 1'
#
loop_
_entity.id
_entity.type
_entity.pdbx_description
1 polymer ?
#
loop_
_entity_poly.entity_id
_entity_poly.type
_entity_poly.pdbx_seq_one_letter_code
_entity_poly.pdbx_strand_id
1 'polypeptide(L)'
;MILNVSSRTDIVAFYSEWFMNRYREGYVDVRNPFNPKMVSRIYFENVDAILFCTKNPIPILKDLEKIKVPTLFHITITPYHSDIEPNVPDKRCVIEAVKRISSIIGKEHVTVRYDPIFISHKYSVEYHKKAFDKLCTILNGYVSRIIVSFIDDYKNVRKNKAILDLIPFTKNTYREIGISFSKSASNNHMTVQTCFEDENLVEYGFIKGECLSHELAYKLTGKSYKNWTARKERKCNCVEMVDIGVYNSCMHRCIYCYANYDEKQVGKNVKDHHLTSSLLIGKLQEDDIVKIRVS
;
A
#
# COMPACT_ATOMS: atom_id res chain seq x y z
N MET A 1 -11.37 10.06 11.88
CA MET A 1 -10.94 9.75 10.48
C MET A 1 -9.96 8.59 10.43
N ILE A 2 -9.83 7.91 9.30
CA ILE A 2 -8.81 6.88 9.08
C ILE A 2 -7.64 7.48 8.31
N LEU A 3 -6.42 7.30 8.84
CA LEU A 3 -5.20 7.81 8.20
C LEU A 3 -4.59 6.75 7.30
N ASN A 4 -4.24 7.09 6.07
CA ASN A 4 -3.51 6.23 5.13
C ASN A 4 -2.04 6.66 5.06
N VAL A 5 -1.14 5.77 5.48
CA VAL A 5 0.31 6.00 5.59
C VAL A 5 1.07 4.99 4.71
N SER A 6 1.25 5.13 3.42
CA SER A 6 0.62 6.02 2.45
C SER A 6 0.47 5.28 1.10
N SER A 7 -0.42 5.77 0.22
CA SER A 7 -0.51 5.29 -1.17
C SER A 7 0.37 6.10 -2.14
N ARG A 8 0.94 7.24 -1.71
CA ARG A 8 1.74 8.14 -2.57
C ARG A 8 3.24 7.97 -2.41
N THR A 9 3.66 7.34 -1.31
CA THR A 9 5.05 7.01 -1.00
C THR A 9 5.11 5.88 0.02
N ASP A 10 6.27 5.36 0.33
CA ASP A 10 6.44 4.37 1.40
C ASP A 10 7.02 5.07 2.64
N ILE A 11 6.13 5.64 3.47
CA ILE A 11 6.52 6.33 4.70
C ILE A 11 7.15 5.34 5.68
N VAL A 12 6.61 4.14 5.77
CA VAL A 12 7.09 3.11 6.68
C VAL A 12 8.52 2.69 6.35
N ALA A 13 8.84 2.56 5.06
CA ALA A 13 10.17 2.15 4.63
C ALA A 13 11.24 3.23 4.82
N PHE A 14 10.90 4.51 4.55
CA PHE A 14 11.91 5.56 4.39
C PHE A 14 11.77 6.73 5.36
N TYR A 15 10.61 6.87 5.99
CA TYR A 15 10.25 8.03 6.79
C TYR A 15 9.61 7.64 8.14
N SER A 16 9.84 6.42 8.63
CA SER A 16 9.31 5.93 9.91
C SER A 16 9.66 6.83 11.08
N GLU A 17 10.90 7.33 11.13
CA GLU A 17 11.34 8.20 12.21
C GLU A 17 10.60 9.54 12.18
N TRP A 18 10.43 10.13 11.00
CA TRP A 18 9.62 11.33 10.82
C TRP A 18 8.17 11.07 11.26
N PHE A 19 7.56 9.96 10.83
CA PHE A 19 6.20 9.61 11.22
C PHE A 19 6.07 9.51 12.75
N MET A 20 7.01 8.85 13.42
CA MET A 20 7.00 8.72 14.88
C MET A 20 7.23 10.06 15.58
N ASN A 21 8.00 10.98 15.00
CA ASN A 21 8.12 12.35 15.47
C ASN A 21 6.78 13.08 15.38
N ARG A 22 6.09 12.99 14.23
CA ARG A 22 4.76 13.58 14.06
C ARG A 22 3.75 13.00 15.02
N TYR A 23 3.76 11.66 15.19
CA TYR A 23 2.87 10.97 16.11
C TYR A 23 3.06 11.44 17.56
N ARG A 24 4.29 11.63 18.01
CA ARG A 24 4.62 12.15 19.36
C ARG A 24 4.23 13.63 19.52
N GLU A 25 4.40 14.44 18.49
CA GLU A 25 4.02 15.85 18.52
C GLU A 25 2.51 16.09 18.36
N GLY A 26 1.77 15.04 18.06
CA GLY A 26 0.31 15.05 18.04
C GLY A 26 -0.33 15.57 16.75
N TYR A 27 0.45 15.96 15.73
CA TYR A 27 -0.10 16.41 14.45
C TYR A 27 0.84 16.22 13.27
N VAL A 28 0.26 16.20 12.08
CA VAL A 28 0.95 16.16 10.78
C VAL A 28 0.30 17.15 9.82
N ASP A 29 1.10 17.82 9.01
CA ASP A 29 0.65 18.71 7.94
C ASP A 29 0.77 18.01 6.58
N VAL A 30 -0.25 18.19 5.75
CA VAL A 30 -0.33 17.58 4.41
C VAL A 30 -0.60 18.65 3.38
N ARG A 31 0.36 18.91 2.51
CA ARG A 31 0.21 19.85 1.40
C ARG A 31 -0.68 19.26 0.32
N ASN A 32 -1.65 20.05 -0.15
CA ASN A 32 -2.53 19.62 -1.22
C ASN A 32 -1.73 19.52 -2.53
N PRO A 33 -1.71 18.34 -3.21
CA PRO A 33 -0.94 18.16 -4.42
C PRO A 33 -1.45 18.97 -5.63
N PHE A 34 -2.70 19.44 -5.58
CA PHE A 34 -3.35 20.23 -6.64
C PHE A 34 -3.37 21.72 -6.35
N ASN A 35 -3.18 22.12 -5.09
CA ASN A 35 -3.06 23.51 -4.68
C ASN A 35 -1.97 23.64 -3.60
N PRO A 36 -0.72 23.88 -4.00
CA PRO A 36 0.43 23.84 -3.09
C PRO A 36 0.39 24.84 -1.92
N LYS A 37 -0.42 25.90 -2.01
CA LYS A 37 -0.59 26.84 -0.89
C LYS A 37 -1.55 26.34 0.19
N MET A 38 -2.36 25.34 -0.12
CA MET A 38 -3.30 24.76 0.83
C MET A 38 -2.63 23.62 1.60
N VAL A 39 -2.66 23.72 2.92
CA VAL A 39 -2.13 22.69 3.84
C VAL A 39 -3.25 22.24 4.78
N SER A 40 -3.43 20.94 4.89
CA SER A 40 -4.34 20.34 5.85
C SER A 40 -3.55 19.91 7.08
N ARG A 41 -3.89 20.45 8.26
CA ARG A 41 -3.37 19.97 9.54
C ARG A 41 -4.27 18.90 10.11
N ILE A 42 -3.70 17.75 10.43
CA ILE A 42 -4.37 16.59 10.99
C ILE A 42 -3.82 16.35 12.38
N TYR A 43 -4.67 16.44 13.41
CA TYR A 43 -4.32 16.06 14.77
C TYR A 43 -4.55 14.58 14.99
N PHE A 44 -3.58 13.88 15.61
CA PHE A 44 -3.69 12.43 15.85
C PHE A 44 -4.79 12.07 16.86
N GLU A 45 -5.22 12.98 17.71
CA GLU A 45 -6.41 12.83 18.57
C GLU A 45 -7.70 12.60 17.77
N ASN A 46 -7.75 13.08 16.52
CA ASN A 46 -8.89 12.90 15.61
C ASN A 46 -8.72 11.69 14.67
N VAL A 47 -7.66 10.90 14.85
CA VAL A 47 -7.39 9.69 14.06
C VAL A 47 -7.93 8.47 14.80
N ASP A 48 -8.88 7.78 14.19
CA ASP A 48 -9.53 6.60 14.78
C ASP A 48 -8.76 5.31 14.47
N ALA A 49 -8.10 5.26 13.30
CA ALA A 49 -7.27 4.13 12.88
C ALA A 49 -6.20 4.59 11.88
N ILE A 50 -5.12 3.83 11.81
CA ILE A 50 -4.01 4.05 10.87
C ILE A 50 -3.85 2.83 9.98
N LEU A 51 -3.90 3.03 8.66
CA LEU A 51 -3.55 2.02 7.67
C LEU A 51 -2.14 2.29 7.14
N PHE A 52 -1.20 1.42 7.45
CA PHE A 52 0.16 1.45 6.90
C PHE A 52 0.23 0.67 5.58
N CYS A 53 0.65 1.33 4.50
CA CYS A 53 0.88 0.72 3.19
C CYS A 53 2.38 0.73 2.91
N THR A 54 3.01 -0.46 2.78
CA THR A 54 4.46 -0.53 2.64
C THR A 54 4.94 -1.76 1.88
N LYS A 55 6.12 -1.66 1.27
CA LYS A 55 6.92 -2.80 0.77
C LYS A 55 8.02 -3.22 1.74
N ASN A 56 8.29 -2.39 2.75
CA ASN A 56 9.31 -2.68 3.76
C ASN A 56 8.83 -2.25 5.16
N PRO A 57 8.18 -3.15 5.90
CA PRO A 57 7.67 -2.83 7.22
C PRO A 57 8.75 -2.86 8.33
N ILE A 58 10.00 -3.25 8.01
CA ILE A 58 11.06 -3.44 9.02
C ILE A 58 11.32 -2.19 9.87
N PRO A 59 11.42 -0.97 9.30
CA PRO A 59 11.77 0.21 10.09
C PRO A 59 10.79 0.59 11.20
N ILE A 60 9.48 0.30 11.04
CA ILE A 60 8.46 0.64 12.03
C ILE A 60 8.38 -0.37 13.20
N LEU A 61 8.94 -1.58 13.06
CA LEU A 61 8.80 -2.65 14.03
C LEU A 61 9.23 -2.25 15.45
N LYS A 62 10.31 -1.48 15.57
CA LYS A 62 10.85 -1.03 16.88
C LYS A 62 9.93 -0.05 17.62
N ASP A 63 8.98 0.55 16.89
CA ASP A 63 8.11 1.58 17.41
C ASP A 63 6.63 1.18 17.38
N LEU A 64 6.29 0.02 16.82
CA LEU A 64 4.91 -0.41 16.58
C LEU A 64 4.08 -0.42 17.88
N GLU A 65 4.62 -0.93 18.97
CA GLU A 65 3.93 -1.00 20.26
C GLU A 65 3.71 0.38 20.93
N LYS A 66 4.42 1.41 20.47
CA LYS A 66 4.24 2.79 20.94
C LYS A 66 3.04 3.47 20.28
N ILE A 67 2.54 2.94 19.18
CA ILE A 67 1.37 3.46 18.47
C ILE A 67 0.12 2.93 19.15
N LYS A 68 -0.64 3.81 19.80
CA LYS A 68 -1.84 3.43 20.58
C LYS A 68 -3.13 3.48 19.77
N VAL A 69 -3.12 4.15 18.64
CA VAL A 69 -4.24 4.16 17.69
C VAL A 69 -4.32 2.78 17.00
N PRO A 70 -5.52 2.19 16.85
CA PRO A 70 -5.70 0.94 16.11
C PRO A 70 -4.99 0.97 14.74
N THR A 71 -4.20 -0.06 14.45
CA THR A 71 -3.37 -0.11 13.23
C THR A 71 -3.73 -1.29 12.34
N LEU A 72 -3.66 -1.05 11.04
CA LEU A 72 -3.77 -2.04 9.98
C LEU A 72 -2.53 -1.96 9.09
N PHE A 73 -2.12 -3.08 8.53
CA PHE A 73 -1.03 -3.15 7.57
C PHE A 73 -1.49 -3.73 6.25
N HIS A 74 -1.20 -3.03 5.17
CA HIS A 74 -1.16 -3.55 3.81
C HIS A 74 0.29 -3.66 3.36
N ILE A 75 0.83 -4.87 3.37
CA ILE A 75 2.23 -5.11 3.03
C ILE A 75 2.31 -5.72 1.63
N THR A 76 2.95 -4.98 0.71
CA THR A 76 3.08 -5.42 -0.67
C THR A 76 4.29 -6.34 -0.81
N ILE A 77 4.04 -7.59 -1.20
CA ILE A 77 5.05 -8.59 -1.52
C ILE A 77 4.79 -9.12 -2.93
N THR A 78 5.64 -8.74 -3.86
CA THR A 78 5.60 -9.15 -5.26
C THR A 78 6.74 -10.14 -5.54
N PRO A 79 6.67 -10.95 -6.60
CA PRO A 79 7.73 -11.90 -6.91
C PRO A 79 8.89 -11.28 -7.71
N TYR A 80 8.85 -9.97 -7.97
CA TYR A 80 9.84 -9.30 -8.82
C TYR A 80 11.19 -9.15 -8.13
N HIS A 81 12.25 -9.22 -8.93
CA HIS A 81 13.62 -9.00 -8.49
C HIS A 81 14.05 -7.53 -8.67
N SER A 82 15.35 -7.26 -8.43
CA SER A 82 15.94 -5.92 -8.49
C SER A 82 15.90 -5.25 -9.87
N ASP A 83 15.69 -5.99 -10.95
CA ASP A 83 15.46 -5.46 -12.29
C ASP A 83 14.15 -4.67 -12.41
N ILE A 84 13.17 -4.99 -11.57
CA ILE A 84 11.86 -4.33 -11.52
C ILE A 84 11.70 -3.51 -10.23
N GLU A 85 12.22 -4.01 -9.12
CA GLU A 85 12.12 -3.41 -7.79
C GLU A 85 13.53 -3.19 -7.19
N PRO A 86 14.31 -2.23 -7.73
CA PRO A 86 15.75 -2.14 -7.45
C PRO A 86 16.11 -1.94 -5.98
N ASN A 87 15.27 -1.25 -5.21
CA ASN A 87 15.57 -0.91 -3.82
C ASN A 87 14.55 -1.51 -2.82
N VAL A 88 13.80 -2.53 -3.23
CA VAL A 88 12.96 -3.28 -2.29
C VAL A 88 13.84 -4.31 -1.57
N PRO A 89 13.74 -4.46 -0.24
CA PRO A 89 14.54 -5.42 0.51
C PRO A 89 14.31 -6.87 0.08
N ASP A 90 15.21 -7.75 0.51
CA ASP A 90 15.02 -9.20 0.34
C ASP A 90 13.65 -9.62 0.89
N LYS A 91 12.88 -10.31 0.06
CA LYS A 91 11.51 -10.72 0.39
C LYS A 91 11.45 -11.62 1.64
N ARG A 92 12.52 -12.36 1.95
CA ARG A 92 12.62 -13.17 3.18
C ARG A 92 12.57 -12.27 4.42
N CYS A 93 13.31 -11.15 4.41
CA CYS A 93 13.31 -10.19 5.52
C CYS A 93 11.92 -9.53 5.68
N VAL A 94 11.27 -9.20 4.56
CA VAL A 94 9.92 -8.63 4.57
C VAL A 94 8.91 -9.64 5.12
N ILE A 95 8.98 -10.91 4.73
CA ILE A 95 8.11 -11.99 5.21
C ILE A 95 8.27 -12.18 6.73
N GLU A 96 9.49 -12.19 7.25
CA GLU A 96 9.72 -12.30 8.69
C GLU A 96 9.16 -11.09 9.45
N ALA A 97 9.25 -9.90 8.87
CA ALA A 97 8.62 -8.71 9.42
C ALA A 97 7.08 -8.81 9.43
N VAL A 98 6.47 -9.37 8.37
CA VAL A 98 5.02 -9.65 8.33
C VAL A 98 4.61 -10.57 9.48
N LYS A 99 5.34 -11.67 9.69
CA LYS A 99 5.05 -12.62 10.78
C LYS A 99 5.15 -11.94 12.15
N ARG A 100 6.17 -11.10 12.35
CA ARG A 100 6.34 -10.36 13.60
C ARG A 100 5.22 -9.35 13.83
N ILE A 101 4.82 -8.58 12.80
CA ILE A 101 3.68 -7.65 12.90
C ILE A 101 2.42 -8.42 13.24
N SER A 102 2.14 -9.50 12.53
CA SER A 102 0.97 -10.36 12.78
C SER A 102 0.92 -10.89 14.22
N SER A 103 2.07 -11.25 14.79
CA SER A 103 2.15 -11.69 16.17
C SER A 103 1.88 -10.56 17.20
N ILE A 104 2.14 -9.30 16.83
CA ILE A 104 1.93 -8.14 17.71
C ILE A 104 0.48 -7.64 17.65
N ILE A 105 -0.06 -7.46 16.42
CA ILE A 105 -1.37 -6.81 16.23
C ILE A 105 -2.49 -7.77 15.84
N GLY A 106 -2.19 -9.04 15.59
CA GLY A 106 -3.13 -10.07 15.11
C GLY A 106 -3.18 -10.17 13.58
N LYS A 107 -3.33 -11.39 13.08
CA LYS A 107 -3.33 -11.71 11.65
C LYS A 107 -4.46 -11.03 10.86
N GLU A 108 -5.57 -10.69 11.54
CA GLU A 108 -6.75 -10.04 10.94
C GLU A 108 -6.46 -8.58 10.54
N HIS A 109 -5.44 -7.98 11.17
CA HIS A 109 -5.02 -6.61 10.92
C HIS A 109 -3.89 -6.51 9.88
N VAL A 110 -3.41 -7.65 9.38
CA VAL A 110 -2.33 -7.72 8.38
C VAL A 110 -2.86 -8.29 7.07
N THR A 111 -2.80 -7.52 6.02
CA THR A 111 -3.16 -7.93 4.66
C THR A 111 -1.91 -7.89 3.80
N VAL A 112 -1.64 -8.98 3.09
CA VAL A 112 -0.60 -8.98 2.07
C VAL A 112 -1.21 -8.56 0.73
N ARG A 113 -0.50 -7.71 0.00
CA ARG A 113 -0.84 -7.31 -1.38
C ARG A 113 0.16 -7.95 -2.33
N TYR A 114 -0.33 -8.79 -3.21
CA TYR A 114 0.41 -9.32 -4.35
C TYR A 114 0.08 -8.47 -5.57
N ASP A 115 0.67 -7.28 -5.65
CA ASP A 115 0.15 -6.15 -6.44
C ASP A 115 1.29 -5.22 -6.89
N PRO A 116 1.37 -4.88 -8.20
CA PRO A 116 0.57 -5.40 -9.30
C PRO A 116 1.11 -6.72 -9.88
N ILE A 117 0.24 -7.48 -10.54
CA ILE A 117 0.62 -8.60 -11.39
C ILE A 117 0.80 -8.08 -12.82
N PHE A 118 1.91 -8.39 -13.46
CA PHE A 118 2.08 -8.29 -14.91
C PHE A 118 2.78 -9.52 -15.46
N ILE A 119 2.54 -9.83 -16.71
CA ILE A 119 3.14 -10.98 -17.38
C ILE A 119 4.23 -10.51 -18.34
N SER A 120 5.37 -11.19 -18.31
CA SER A 120 6.49 -10.99 -19.23
C SER A 120 7.15 -12.35 -19.53
N HIS A 121 8.16 -12.39 -20.43
CA HIS A 121 8.91 -13.61 -20.67
C HIS A 121 9.59 -14.14 -19.40
N LYS A 122 10.10 -13.23 -18.54
CA LYS A 122 10.75 -13.58 -17.28
C LYS A 122 9.73 -13.92 -16.18
N TYR A 123 8.70 -13.10 -16.06
CA TYR A 123 7.65 -13.21 -15.04
C TYR A 123 6.39 -13.82 -15.66
N SER A 124 6.49 -15.09 -16.07
CA SER A 124 5.42 -15.80 -16.74
C SER A 124 4.28 -16.17 -15.79
N VAL A 125 3.15 -16.63 -16.34
CA VAL A 125 2.02 -17.14 -15.54
C VAL A 125 2.50 -18.25 -14.60
N GLU A 126 3.29 -19.20 -15.10
CA GLU A 126 3.80 -20.30 -14.30
C GLU A 126 4.76 -19.83 -13.19
N TYR A 127 5.55 -18.78 -13.44
CA TYR A 127 6.38 -18.13 -12.42
C TYR A 127 5.50 -17.54 -11.30
N HIS A 128 4.45 -16.80 -11.65
CA HIS A 128 3.52 -16.23 -10.68
C HIS A 128 2.80 -17.29 -9.86
N LYS A 129 2.35 -18.38 -10.48
CA LYS A 129 1.69 -19.51 -9.79
C LYS A 129 2.59 -20.10 -8.71
N LYS A 130 3.84 -20.40 -9.04
CA LYS A 130 4.83 -20.93 -8.09
C LYS A 130 5.17 -19.95 -6.98
N ALA A 131 5.36 -18.68 -7.33
CA ALA A 131 5.70 -17.64 -6.35
C ALA A 131 4.56 -17.38 -5.36
N PHE A 132 3.32 -17.35 -5.86
CA PHE A 132 2.14 -17.15 -5.03
C PHE A 132 1.88 -18.34 -4.09
N ASP A 133 2.00 -19.55 -4.59
CA ASP A 133 1.84 -20.78 -3.79
C ASP A 133 2.86 -20.83 -2.65
N LYS A 134 4.13 -20.54 -2.96
CA LYS A 134 5.19 -20.43 -1.95
C LYS A 134 4.89 -19.34 -0.91
N LEU A 135 4.40 -18.20 -1.34
CA LEU A 135 4.04 -17.09 -0.44
C LEU A 135 2.91 -17.51 0.51
N CYS A 136 1.84 -18.12 0.00
CA CYS A 136 0.75 -18.63 0.81
C CYS A 136 1.24 -19.65 1.85
N THR A 137 2.06 -20.62 1.42
CA THR A 137 2.64 -21.63 2.32
C THR A 137 3.44 -21.01 3.47
N ILE A 138 4.30 -20.03 3.17
CA ILE A 138 5.17 -19.40 4.18
C ILE A 138 4.37 -18.51 5.15
N LEU A 139 3.28 -17.90 4.68
CA LEU A 139 2.46 -16.99 5.46
C LEU A 139 1.23 -17.66 6.12
N ASN A 140 1.09 -18.98 5.98
CA ASN A 140 0.01 -19.71 6.64
C ASN A 140 0.02 -19.49 8.16
N GLY A 141 -1.12 -19.10 8.70
CA GLY A 141 -1.28 -18.75 10.12
C GLY A 141 -0.94 -17.30 10.49
N TYR A 142 -0.26 -16.54 9.62
CA TYR A 142 0.14 -15.16 9.88
C TYR A 142 -0.69 -14.10 9.17
N VAL A 143 -1.38 -14.46 8.10
CA VAL A 143 -2.31 -13.58 7.41
C VAL A 143 -3.58 -14.35 7.06
N SER A 144 -4.71 -13.68 7.03
CA SER A 144 -6.00 -14.28 6.67
C SER A 144 -6.43 -13.94 5.24
N ARG A 145 -5.79 -12.91 4.63
CA ARG A 145 -6.24 -12.35 3.36
C ARG A 145 -5.08 -11.86 2.50
N ILE A 146 -5.15 -12.17 1.20
CA ILE A 146 -4.26 -11.61 0.18
C ILE A 146 -5.09 -10.83 -0.83
N ILE A 147 -4.67 -9.59 -1.12
CA ILE A 147 -5.27 -8.75 -2.17
C ILE A 147 -4.37 -8.81 -3.39
N VAL A 148 -4.95 -9.05 -4.55
CA VAL A 148 -4.25 -8.97 -5.83
C VAL A 148 -4.82 -7.86 -6.71
N SER A 149 -4.00 -7.28 -7.55
CA SER A 149 -4.42 -6.45 -8.68
C SER A 149 -3.49 -6.63 -9.86
N PHE A 150 -4.00 -6.30 -11.03
CA PHE A 150 -3.24 -6.37 -12.27
C PHE A 150 -2.67 -5.01 -12.61
N ILE A 151 -1.63 -5.00 -13.47
CA ILE A 151 -0.97 -3.75 -13.83
C ILE A 151 -1.90 -2.85 -14.64
N ASP A 152 -2.08 -1.64 -14.17
CA ASP A 152 -2.82 -0.58 -14.87
C ASP A 152 -1.93 0.14 -15.89
N ASP A 153 -2.55 0.73 -16.91
CA ASP A 153 -1.89 1.51 -17.95
C ASP A 153 -1.52 2.93 -17.47
N TYR A 154 -0.73 3.03 -16.40
CA TYR A 154 -0.21 4.31 -15.91
C TYR A 154 0.85 4.90 -16.85
N LYS A 155 1.02 6.23 -16.78
CA LYS A 155 2.05 6.95 -17.57
C LYS A 155 3.44 6.33 -17.45
N ASN A 156 3.83 5.93 -16.24
CA ASN A 156 5.15 5.35 -16.00
C ASN A 156 5.27 3.92 -16.52
N VAL A 157 4.19 3.16 -16.50
CA VAL A 157 4.11 1.81 -17.09
C VAL A 157 4.31 1.91 -18.61
N ARG A 158 3.60 2.84 -19.27
CA ARG A 158 3.78 3.10 -20.72
C ARG A 158 5.21 3.52 -21.07
N LYS A 159 5.81 4.41 -20.26
CA LYS A 159 7.20 4.85 -20.42
C LYS A 159 8.20 3.70 -20.33
N ASN A 160 7.96 2.77 -19.44
CA ASN A 160 8.85 1.65 -19.13
C ASN A 160 8.44 0.33 -19.80
N LYS A 161 7.53 0.37 -20.78
CA LYS A 161 6.97 -0.83 -21.42
C LYS A 161 8.03 -1.80 -21.93
N ALA A 162 9.11 -1.28 -22.53
CA ALA A 162 10.21 -2.10 -23.04
C ALA A 162 10.99 -2.81 -21.92
N ILE A 163 11.16 -2.16 -20.76
CA ILE A 163 11.86 -2.75 -19.59
C ILE A 163 10.97 -3.79 -18.92
N LEU A 164 9.67 -3.51 -18.83
CA LEU A 164 8.70 -4.42 -18.23
C LEU A 164 8.42 -5.64 -19.11
N ASP A 165 8.72 -5.56 -20.42
CA ASP A 165 8.52 -6.63 -21.39
C ASP A 165 7.08 -7.20 -21.35
N LEU A 166 6.09 -6.28 -21.30
CA LEU A 166 4.70 -6.63 -21.02
C LEU A 166 4.08 -7.50 -22.10
N ILE A 167 3.56 -8.65 -21.67
CA ILE A 167 2.70 -9.53 -22.46
C ILE A 167 1.25 -9.24 -22.05
N PRO A 168 0.34 -8.94 -22.99
CA PRO A 168 -1.06 -8.67 -22.71
C PRO A 168 -1.75 -9.86 -22.02
N PHE A 169 -2.62 -9.56 -21.07
CA PHE A 169 -3.48 -10.56 -20.46
C PHE A 169 -4.51 -11.09 -21.45
N THR A 170 -4.74 -12.38 -21.42
CA THR A 170 -5.83 -13.06 -22.13
C THR A 170 -6.83 -13.62 -21.12
N LYS A 171 -8.02 -13.98 -21.57
CA LYS A 171 -9.00 -14.69 -20.71
C LYS A 171 -8.39 -15.97 -20.11
N ASN A 172 -7.56 -16.68 -20.87
CA ASN A 172 -6.88 -17.88 -20.37
C ASN A 172 -5.84 -17.54 -19.28
N THR A 173 -5.11 -16.42 -19.41
CA THR A 173 -4.17 -15.94 -18.39
C THR A 173 -4.90 -15.67 -17.07
N TYR A 174 -6.01 -14.92 -17.11
CA TYR A 174 -6.83 -14.66 -15.92
C TYR A 174 -7.38 -15.93 -15.28
N ARG A 175 -7.87 -16.88 -16.12
CA ARG A 175 -8.37 -18.18 -15.65
C ARG A 175 -7.27 -18.99 -14.94
N GLU A 176 -6.09 -19.13 -15.53
CA GLU A 176 -4.99 -19.88 -14.95
C GLU A 176 -4.53 -19.29 -13.62
N ILE A 177 -4.36 -17.97 -13.55
CA ILE A 177 -4.00 -17.26 -12.32
C ILE A 177 -5.12 -17.44 -11.30
N GLY A 178 -6.37 -17.19 -11.68
CA GLY A 178 -7.52 -17.26 -10.79
C GLY A 178 -7.65 -18.64 -10.13
N ILE A 179 -7.66 -19.71 -10.91
CA ILE A 179 -7.76 -21.08 -10.38
C ILE A 179 -6.57 -21.42 -9.47
N SER A 180 -5.34 -21.11 -9.92
CA SER A 180 -4.14 -21.43 -9.15
C SER A 180 -4.07 -20.67 -7.83
N PHE A 181 -4.30 -19.36 -7.85
CA PHE A 181 -4.21 -18.50 -6.67
C PHE A 181 -5.30 -18.81 -5.65
N SER A 182 -6.53 -19.03 -6.11
CA SER A 182 -7.64 -19.43 -5.26
C SER A 182 -7.36 -20.75 -4.54
N LYS A 183 -6.84 -21.74 -5.27
CA LYS A 183 -6.45 -23.04 -4.70
C LYS A 183 -5.33 -22.88 -3.67
N SER A 184 -4.26 -22.13 -3.99
CA SER A 184 -3.14 -21.91 -3.08
C SER A 184 -3.57 -21.18 -1.81
N ALA A 185 -4.40 -20.14 -1.92
CA ALA A 185 -4.92 -19.42 -0.77
C ALA A 185 -5.79 -20.33 0.11
N SER A 186 -6.74 -21.04 -0.47
CA SER A 186 -7.65 -21.95 0.25
C SER A 186 -6.89 -23.06 0.98
N ASN A 187 -5.89 -23.69 0.33
CA ASN A 187 -5.06 -24.72 0.95
C ASN A 187 -4.27 -24.22 2.17
N ASN A 188 -4.08 -22.90 2.27
CA ASN A 188 -3.35 -22.26 3.36
C ASN A 188 -4.26 -21.43 4.29
N HIS A 189 -5.58 -21.70 4.29
CA HIS A 189 -6.56 -21.04 5.15
C HIS A 189 -6.62 -19.51 4.97
N MET A 190 -6.39 -19.03 3.75
CA MET A 190 -6.46 -17.62 3.38
C MET A 190 -7.57 -17.38 2.37
N THR A 191 -8.09 -16.16 2.38
CA THR A 191 -8.91 -15.66 1.28
C THR A 191 -8.04 -14.88 0.29
N VAL A 192 -8.38 -14.97 -0.99
CA VAL A 192 -7.79 -14.13 -2.04
C VAL A 192 -8.89 -13.26 -2.65
N GLN A 193 -8.58 -11.98 -2.84
CA GLN A 193 -9.54 -11.03 -3.38
C GLN A 193 -8.90 -10.10 -4.41
N THR A 194 -9.72 -9.61 -5.33
CA THR A 194 -9.41 -8.45 -6.15
C THR A 194 -9.99 -7.18 -5.51
N CYS A 195 -9.26 -6.07 -5.63
CA CYS A 195 -9.78 -4.76 -5.29
C CYS A 195 -9.76 -3.91 -6.56
N PHE A 196 -10.95 -3.52 -7.05
CA PHE A 196 -11.03 -2.54 -8.12
C PHE A 196 -10.60 -3.01 -9.51
N GLU A 197 -10.76 -4.29 -9.79
CA GLU A 197 -10.42 -4.90 -11.08
C GLU A 197 -11.67 -5.08 -11.94
N ASP A 198 -11.54 -4.85 -13.24
CA ASP A 198 -12.58 -5.20 -14.21
C ASP A 198 -12.73 -6.72 -14.27
N GLU A 199 -11.62 -7.44 -14.32
CA GLU A 199 -11.56 -8.91 -14.19
C GLU A 199 -11.49 -9.29 -12.70
N ASN A 200 -12.64 -9.58 -12.11
CA ASN A 200 -12.75 -9.81 -10.66
C ASN A 200 -12.40 -11.22 -10.19
N LEU A 201 -12.27 -12.18 -11.09
CA LEU A 201 -11.93 -13.59 -10.85
C LEU A 201 -12.86 -14.35 -9.86
N VAL A 202 -14.07 -13.84 -9.62
CA VAL A 202 -15.05 -14.46 -8.71
C VAL A 202 -15.43 -15.87 -9.16
N GLU A 203 -15.54 -16.09 -10.46
CA GLU A 203 -15.81 -17.41 -11.04
C GLU A 203 -14.73 -18.47 -10.72
N TYR A 204 -13.53 -18.03 -10.32
CA TYR A 204 -12.41 -18.90 -9.92
C TYR A 204 -12.19 -18.94 -8.40
N GLY A 205 -13.14 -18.41 -7.60
CA GLY A 205 -13.11 -18.48 -6.14
C GLY A 205 -12.48 -17.25 -5.44
N PHE A 206 -12.25 -16.17 -6.17
CA PHE A 206 -11.85 -14.89 -5.58
C PHE A 206 -13.02 -14.18 -4.92
N ILE A 207 -12.74 -13.39 -3.90
CA ILE A 207 -13.69 -12.44 -3.33
C ILE A 207 -13.50 -11.09 -4.05
N LYS A 208 -14.58 -10.49 -4.51
CA LYS A 208 -14.57 -9.08 -4.91
C LYS A 208 -14.86 -8.24 -3.67
N GLY A 209 -13.90 -7.42 -3.26
CA GLY A 209 -14.05 -6.69 -2.01
C GLY A 209 -13.18 -5.44 -1.92
N GLU A 210 -13.38 -4.70 -0.85
CA GLU A 210 -12.68 -3.47 -0.53
C GLU A 210 -11.31 -3.76 0.10
N CYS A 211 -10.33 -2.89 -0.15
CA CYS A 211 -9.05 -2.94 0.56
C CYS A 211 -9.25 -2.70 2.06
N LEU A 212 -10.09 -1.72 2.40
CA LEU A 212 -10.59 -1.47 3.74
C LEU A 212 -12.11 -1.33 3.64
N SER A 213 -12.83 -2.36 4.11
CA SER A 213 -14.28 -2.40 4.11
C SER A 213 -14.89 -1.60 5.27
N HIS A 214 -16.15 -1.19 5.10
CA HIS A 214 -16.92 -0.54 6.17
C HIS A 214 -17.05 -1.44 7.41
N GLU A 215 -17.24 -2.74 7.20
CA GLU A 215 -17.34 -3.72 8.28
C GLU A 215 -16.03 -3.79 9.10
N LEU A 216 -14.87 -3.91 8.42
CA LEU A 216 -13.59 -3.96 9.10
C LEU A 216 -13.29 -2.65 9.82
N ALA A 217 -13.58 -1.50 9.19
CA ALA A 217 -13.41 -0.20 9.80
C ALA A 217 -14.29 -0.04 11.06
N TYR A 218 -15.56 -0.50 11.00
CA TYR A 218 -16.46 -0.48 12.14
C TYR A 218 -15.99 -1.41 13.27
N LYS A 219 -15.57 -2.63 12.96
CA LYS A 219 -15.00 -3.56 13.96
C LYS A 219 -13.78 -2.96 14.66
N LEU A 220 -12.97 -2.22 13.93
CA LEU A 220 -11.73 -1.65 14.45
C LEU A 220 -11.96 -0.41 15.33
N THR A 221 -12.93 0.44 14.97
CA THR A 221 -13.08 1.79 15.54
C THR A 221 -14.41 2.03 16.26
N GLY A 222 -15.39 1.16 16.06
CA GLY A 222 -16.77 1.37 16.51
C GLY A 222 -17.52 2.48 15.76
N LYS A 223 -16.96 3.02 14.67
CA LYS A 223 -17.52 4.15 13.92
C LYS A 223 -17.83 3.79 12.47
N SER A 224 -18.81 4.48 11.90
CA SER A 224 -19.14 4.42 10.47
C SER A 224 -18.42 5.53 9.70
N TYR A 225 -18.02 5.23 8.48
CA TYR A 225 -17.29 6.13 7.59
C TYR A 225 -18.01 6.28 6.25
N LYS A 226 -17.73 7.37 5.53
CA LYS A 226 -18.21 7.57 4.16
C LYS A 226 -17.39 6.73 3.18
N ASN A 227 -17.96 6.49 1.99
CA ASN A 227 -17.22 5.93 0.88
C ASN A 227 -16.16 6.92 0.39
N TRP A 228 -15.04 6.41 -0.08
CA TRP A 228 -13.96 7.24 -0.61
C TRP A 228 -14.33 7.85 -1.96
N THR A 229 -14.90 9.06 -1.93
CA THR A 229 -15.42 9.75 -3.12
C THR A 229 -14.36 10.05 -4.19
N ALA A 230 -13.10 10.28 -3.80
CA ALA A 230 -11.99 10.47 -4.73
C ALA A 230 -11.74 9.23 -5.63
N ARG A 231 -12.33 8.08 -5.32
CA ARG A 231 -12.24 6.84 -6.11
C ARG A 231 -13.59 6.41 -6.69
N LYS A 232 -14.57 7.28 -6.69
CA LYS A 232 -15.92 6.98 -7.18
C LYS A 232 -15.92 6.55 -8.66
N GLU A 233 -15.10 7.17 -9.50
CA GLU A 233 -14.95 6.80 -10.91
C GLU A 233 -14.46 5.37 -11.11
N ARG A 234 -13.69 4.85 -10.16
CA ARG A 234 -13.23 3.46 -10.14
C ARG A 234 -14.21 2.49 -9.47
N LYS A 235 -15.42 2.92 -9.09
CA LYS A 235 -16.44 2.11 -8.40
C LYS A 235 -15.95 1.48 -7.08
N CYS A 236 -15.00 2.13 -6.37
CA CYS A 236 -14.45 1.62 -5.11
C CYS A 236 -15.39 1.89 -3.93
N ASN A 237 -15.70 0.88 -3.16
CA ASN A 237 -16.50 1.00 -1.94
C ASN A 237 -15.64 1.06 -0.66
N CYS A 238 -14.34 1.27 -0.80
CA CYS A 238 -13.49 1.46 0.38
C CYS A 238 -13.96 2.66 1.21
N VAL A 239 -13.79 2.58 2.51
CA VAL A 239 -14.02 3.73 3.40
C VAL A 239 -13.07 4.88 3.06
N GLU A 240 -13.53 6.11 3.31
CA GLU A 240 -12.72 7.30 3.11
C GLU A 240 -11.50 7.29 4.04
N MET A 241 -10.34 7.61 3.46
CA MET A 241 -9.07 7.70 4.19
C MET A 241 -8.34 8.99 3.81
N VAL A 242 -7.55 9.50 4.73
CA VAL A 242 -6.70 10.68 4.51
C VAL A 242 -5.27 10.23 4.28
N ASP A 243 -4.76 10.43 3.08
CA ASP A 243 -3.38 10.07 2.72
C ASP A 243 -2.41 11.19 3.07
N ILE A 244 -1.35 10.88 3.82
CA ILE A 244 -0.33 11.84 4.26
C ILE A 244 0.97 11.81 3.45
N GLY A 245 1.03 10.99 2.39
CA GLY A 245 2.21 10.88 1.53
C GLY A 245 2.32 11.97 0.47
N VAL A 246 3.48 12.00 -0.15
CA VAL A 246 3.83 12.92 -1.24
C VAL A 246 4.27 12.13 -2.46
N TYR A 247 3.75 12.47 -3.65
CA TYR A 247 4.21 11.87 -4.91
C TYR A 247 5.69 12.16 -5.18
N ASN A 248 6.35 11.26 -5.91
CA ASN A 248 7.77 11.38 -6.24
C ASN A 248 8.67 11.53 -5.00
N SER A 249 8.43 10.74 -3.96
CA SER A 249 9.28 10.74 -2.76
C SER A 249 9.66 9.33 -2.27
N CYS A 250 9.20 8.26 -2.93
CA CYS A 250 9.52 6.89 -2.57
C CYS A 250 10.87 6.45 -3.17
N MET A 251 11.77 5.94 -2.35
CA MET A 251 13.10 5.49 -2.78
C MET A 251 13.16 4.03 -3.25
N HIS A 252 12.04 3.28 -3.27
CA HIS A 252 12.01 1.93 -3.85
C HIS A 252 12.27 1.92 -5.35
N ARG A 253 11.86 2.98 -6.08
CA ARG A 253 12.07 3.15 -7.51
C ARG A 253 11.52 2.00 -8.37
N CYS A 254 10.42 1.40 -7.95
CA CYS A 254 9.76 0.34 -8.73
C CYS A 254 9.42 0.84 -10.14
N ILE A 255 9.80 0.08 -11.16
CA ILE A 255 9.69 0.47 -12.58
C ILE A 255 8.24 0.73 -13.01
N TYR A 256 7.29 0.04 -12.42
CA TYR A 256 5.84 0.15 -12.69
C TYR A 256 5.12 1.21 -11.84
N CYS A 257 5.81 1.91 -10.93
CA CYS A 257 5.17 2.71 -9.90
C CYS A 257 4.38 3.90 -10.47
N TYR A 258 3.11 4.02 -10.10
CA TYR A 258 2.27 5.17 -10.47
C TYR A 258 2.59 6.45 -9.68
N ALA A 259 3.16 6.30 -8.47
CA ALA A 259 3.41 7.41 -7.56
C ALA A 259 4.77 8.09 -7.76
N ASN A 260 5.73 7.37 -8.40
CA ASN A 260 7.05 7.88 -8.76
C ASN A 260 7.15 7.96 -10.29
N TYR A 261 6.83 9.09 -10.86
CA TYR A 261 6.82 9.32 -12.30
C TYR A 261 7.90 10.29 -12.78
N ASP A 262 8.61 10.93 -11.84
CA ASP A 262 9.73 11.85 -12.12
C ASP A 262 10.89 11.57 -11.16
N GLU A 263 11.94 10.96 -11.66
CA GLU A 263 13.10 10.55 -10.85
C GLU A 263 13.93 11.75 -10.35
N LYS A 264 14.02 12.84 -11.13
CA LYS A 264 14.70 14.08 -10.70
C LYS A 264 13.94 14.69 -9.51
N GLN A 265 12.61 14.70 -9.60
CA GLN A 265 11.77 15.18 -8.50
C GLN A 265 11.88 14.30 -7.26
N VAL A 266 12.02 12.97 -7.40
CA VAL A 266 12.32 12.07 -6.27
C VAL A 266 13.60 12.50 -5.58
N GLY A 267 14.68 12.70 -6.34
CA GLY A 267 15.97 13.14 -5.78
C GLY A 267 15.89 14.48 -5.07
N LYS A 268 15.10 15.44 -5.58
CA LYS A 268 14.85 16.73 -4.93
C LYS A 268 14.04 16.56 -3.65
N ASN A 269 12.91 15.87 -3.71
CA ASN A 269 12.03 15.69 -2.54
C ASN A 269 12.73 14.97 -1.39
N VAL A 270 13.56 13.96 -1.69
CA VAL A 270 14.34 13.27 -0.64
C VAL A 270 15.34 14.21 0.04
N LYS A 271 15.96 15.13 -0.70
CA LYS A 271 16.86 16.16 -0.13
C LYS A 271 16.10 17.21 0.69
N ASP A 272 14.86 17.52 0.30
CA ASP A 272 14.01 18.48 0.98
C ASP A 272 13.25 17.90 2.19
N HIS A 273 13.48 16.60 2.51
CA HIS A 273 12.93 15.97 3.70
C HIS A 273 13.66 16.42 4.97
N HIS A 274 12.90 16.73 6.02
CA HIS A 274 13.41 17.11 7.34
C HIS A 274 12.66 16.37 8.44
N LEU A 275 13.38 15.67 9.31
CA LEU A 275 12.81 14.86 10.40
C LEU A 275 11.91 15.65 11.37
N THR A 276 12.16 16.94 11.54
CA THR A 276 11.41 17.80 12.46
C THR A 276 10.31 18.62 11.79
N SER A 277 10.24 18.59 10.44
CA SER A 277 9.18 19.30 9.71
C SER A 277 7.81 18.67 9.96
N SER A 278 6.77 19.48 10.06
CA SER A 278 5.38 19.00 10.10
C SER A 278 4.92 18.41 8.77
N LEU A 279 5.54 18.83 7.65
CA LEU A 279 5.35 18.27 6.30
C LEU A 279 6.34 17.14 6.05
N LEU A 280 5.92 16.11 5.32
CA LEU A 280 6.82 15.03 4.90
C LEU A 280 7.97 15.56 4.03
N ILE A 281 7.68 16.45 3.10
CA ILE A 281 8.65 17.09 2.21
C ILE A 281 8.54 18.62 2.34
N GLY A 282 9.69 19.26 2.50
CA GLY A 282 9.79 20.71 2.66
C GLY A 282 9.35 21.21 4.03
N LYS A 283 9.04 22.49 4.11
CA LYS A 283 8.60 23.20 5.34
C LYS A 283 7.40 24.09 5.01
N LEU A 284 6.64 24.47 6.04
CA LEU A 284 5.63 25.50 5.91
C LEU A 284 6.27 26.83 5.51
N GLN A 285 5.58 27.56 4.65
CA GLN A 285 5.93 28.91 4.21
C GLN A 285 4.98 29.91 4.86
N GLU A 286 5.38 31.19 4.95
CA GLU A 286 4.57 32.25 5.57
C GLU A 286 3.22 32.48 4.88
N ASP A 287 3.16 32.22 3.57
CA ASP A 287 1.97 32.36 2.74
C ASP A 287 1.13 31.08 2.60
N ASP A 288 1.47 30.01 3.33
CA ASP A 288 0.67 28.78 3.37
C ASP A 288 -0.65 28.99 4.13
N ILE A 289 -1.74 28.51 3.55
CA ILE A 289 -3.06 28.52 4.17
C ILE A 289 -3.27 27.17 4.87
N VAL A 290 -3.02 27.15 6.18
CA VAL A 290 -3.19 25.95 7.00
C VAL A 290 -4.63 25.86 7.50
N LYS A 291 -5.32 24.77 7.14
CA LYS A 291 -6.67 24.44 7.63
C LYS A 291 -6.65 23.15 8.44
N ILE A 292 -7.28 23.18 9.61
CA ILE A 292 -7.48 21.98 10.41
C ILE A 292 -8.47 21.08 9.67
N ARG A 293 -8.06 19.83 9.45
CA ARG A 293 -8.94 18.82 8.88
C ARG A 293 -9.72 18.16 10.01
N VAL A 294 -11.02 18.42 10.03
CA VAL A 294 -12.00 17.67 10.83
C VAL A 294 -12.57 16.53 10.02
N SER A 295 -12.99 15.44 10.67
CA SER A 295 -13.52 14.24 10.04
C SER A 295 -14.87 14.48 9.36
#